data_56a8a837a1cf5a0bf2317abf3fddaf34
#
_entry.id   56a8a837a1cf5a0bf2317abf3fddaf34
#
_cell.length_a   1.000
_cell.length_b   1.000
_cell.length_c   1.000
_cell.angle_alpha   90.00
_cell.angle_beta   90.00
_cell.angle_gamma   90.00
#
_symmetry.space_group_name_H-M   'P 1'
#
loop_
_entity.id
_entity.type
_entity.pdbx_description
1 polymer ?
#
loop_
_entity_poly.entity_id
_entity_poly.type
_entity_poly.pdbx_seq_one_letter_code
_entity_poly.pdbx_strand_id
1 'polypeptide(L)'
;LQVEIADFLMDIPNLPDEAVPVGKDEAENKEVKRWGTIPEFSFPVKDHVDLGAPLGLDFESAAKISGSRFVVLKGPVARLHRALAQFMIDLHTTQHSYEELYVPLMVNAASMRGTGQLPKFEEDLFKVPRQMGGEDGAGEAKVENFYLIPTAEVPVTNLVRDTITAAEELPLKFVAHTPCFRSEAGSYGRDVRGMIRQHQFEKVELVQIAKPEESMQLLEELTSHAEKVLELLELPYRKVLLCTGDMGFGSTKTYDLEVWIPSQNAYREISSCSNMGDFQARRMQARYCLLYTSDAADEEDSV
;
A
#
# COMPACT_ATOMS: atom_id res chain seq x y z
N LEU A 1 18.06 4.92 27.88
CA LEU A 1 18.07 3.47 27.62
C LEU A 1 16.74 2.99 27.01
N GLN A 2 15.54 3.22 27.62
CA GLN A 2 14.26 2.77 27.04
C GLN A 2 13.98 3.42 25.68
N VAL A 3 14.22 4.72 25.53
CA VAL A 3 14.08 5.44 24.25
C VAL A 3 15.06 4.89 23.20
N GLU A 4 16.33 4.70 23.57
CA GLU A 4 17.36 4.15 22.68
C GLU A 4 17.02 2.73 22.22
N ILE A 5 16.45 1.89 23.09
CA ILE A 5 15.98 0.55 22.73
C ILE A 5 14.79 0.64 21.78
N ALA A 6 13.84 1.53 22.07
CA ALA A 6 12.67 1.73 21.19
C ALA A 6 13.08 2.21 19.80
N ASP A 7 13.99 3.19 19.73
CA ASP A 7 14.51 3.69 18.45
C ASP A 7 15.26 2.60 17.68
N PHE A 8 16.10 1.82 18.36
CA PHE A 8 16.81 0.68 17.72
C PHE A 8 15.85 -0.37 17.17
N LEU A 9 14.78 -0.70 17.90
CA LEU A 9 13.77 -1.67 17.46
C LEU A 9 12.97 -1.20 16.24
N MET A 10 12.88 0.13 16.02
CA MET A 10 12.21 0.68 14.84
C MET A 10 12.96 0.40 13.53
N ASP A 11 14.28 0.15 13.59
CA ASP A 11 15.14 -0.14 12.44
C ASP A 11 15.25 -1.63 12.10
N ILE A 12 14.64 -2.51 12.92
CA ILE A 12 14.67 -3.95 12.70
C ILE A 12 13.52 -4.36 11.77
N PRO A 13 13.79 -5.06 10.64
CA PRO A 13 12.75 -5.57 9.76
C PRO A 13 11.92 -6.67 10.43
N ASN A 14 10.75 -6.93 9.85
CA ASN A 14 9.95 -8.10 10.23
C ASN A 14 10.65 -9.41 9.85
N LEU A 15 10.24 -10.51 10.48
CA LEU A 15 10.76 -11.83 10.19
C LEU A 15 9.95 -12.49 9.05
N PRO A 16 10.62 -13.05 8.04
CA PRO A 16 9.95 -13.81 6.99
C PRO A 16 9.25 -15.05 7.51
N ASP A 17 8.10 -15.39 6.92
CA ASP A 17 7.43 -16.67 7.12
C ASP A 17 8.27 -17.84 6.56
N GLU A 18 8.12 -19.04 7.10
CA GLU A 18 8.87 -20.23 6.69
C GLU A 18 8.65 -20.61 5.21
N ALA A 19 7.50 -20.25 4.63
CA ALA A 19 7.19 -20.52 3.22
C ALA A 19 7.89 -19.56 2.25
N VAL A 20 8.51 -18.48 2.74
CA VAL A 20 9.18 -17.47 1.92
C VAL A 20 10.52 -18.01 1.42
N PRO A 21 10.78 -18.01 0.09
CA PRO A 21 12.06 -18.46 -0.43
C PRO A 21 13.19 -17.52 0.01
N VAL A 22 14.34 -18.11 0.33
CA VAL A 22 15.56 -17.34 0.60
C VAL A 22 16.15 -16.90 -0.72
N GLY A 23 16.36 -15.61 -0.90
CA GLY A 23 16.89 -15.03 -2.14
C GLY A 23 17.48 -13.64 -1.92
N LYS A 24 18.20 -13.10 -2.91
CA LYS A 24 18.89 -11.81 -2.84
C LYS A 24 18.11 -10.67 -3.47
N ASP A 25 17.37 -10.96 -4.53
CA ASP A 25 16.67 -9.97 -5.35
C ASP A 25 15.48 -10.60 -6.10
N GLU A 26 14.80 -9.80 -6.89
CA GLU A 26 13.60 -10.17 -7.67
C GLU A 26 13.77 -11.40 -8.59
N ALA A 27 14.99 -11.72 -9.01
CA ALA A 27 15.25 -12.88 -9.87
C ALA A 27 15.02 -14.22 -9.15
N GLU A 28 15.02 -14.21 -7.82
CA GLU A 28 14.81 -15.41 -6.99
C GLU A 28 13.39 -15.52 -6.42
N ASN A 29 12.49 -14.62 -6.86
CA ASN A 29 11.06 -14.73 -6.57
C ASN A 29 10.45 -15.97 -7.20
N LYS A 30 9.50 -16.59 -6.50
CA LYS A 30 8.87 -17.83 -6.95
C LYS A 30 7.52 -17.56 -7.64
N GLU A 31 7.43 -17.81 -8.95
CA GLU A 31 6.12 -17.84 -9.62
C GLU A 31 5.25 -18.95 -9.04
N VAL A 32 4.06 -18.60 -8.54
CA VAL A 32 3.13 -19.54 -7.92
C VAL A 32 1.85 -19.76 -8.72
N LYS A 33 1.50 -18.81 -9.58
CA LYS A 33 0.32 -18.90 -10.46
C LYS A 33 0.54 -18.07 -11.72
N ARG A 34 -0.04 -18.53 -12.83
CA ARG A 34 -0.19 -17.75 -14.06
C ARG A 34 -1.62 -17.87 -14.55
N TRP A 35 -2.18 -16.76 -15.01
CA TRP A 35 -3.54 -16.69 -15.53
C TRP A 35 -3.60 -15.92 -16.86
N GLY A 36 -4.54 -16.32 -17.72
CA GLY A 36 -4.77 -15.70 -19.01
C GLY A 36 -3.79 -16.16 -20.08
N THR A 37 -4.08 -15.80 -21.32
CA THR A 37 -3.23 -16.08 -22.48
C THR A 37 -2.61 -14.79 -22.96
N ILE A 38 -1.29 -14.78 -23.10
CA ILE A 38 -0.57 -13.63 -23.68
C ILE A 38 -1.04 -13.43 -25.11
N PRO A 39 -1.58 -12.24 -25.46
CA PRO A 39 -2.09 -12.00 -26.79
C PRO A 39 -0.96 -11.90 -27.81
N GLU A 40 -1.16 -12.54 -28.97
CA GLU A 40 -0.29 -12.38 -30.14
C GLU A 40 -0.86 -11.30 -31.06
N PHE A 41 -0.01 -10.35 -31.47
CA PHE A 41 -0.39 -9.26 -32.35
C PHE A 41 0.24 -9.43 -33.73
N SER A 42 -0.57 -9.29 -34.81
CA SER A 42 -0.09 -9.31 -36.21
C SER A 42 0.50 -7.96 -36.65
N PHE A 43 0.61 -6.99 -35.75
CA PHE A 43 1.10 -5.63 -36.03
C PHE A 43 2.13 -5.22 -34.95
N PRO A 44 2.99 -4.20 -35.20
CA PRO A 44 3.93 -3.71 -34.21
C PRO A 44 3.22 -3.14 -33.00
N VAL A 45 3.54 -3.66 -31.82
CA VAL A 45 2.98 -3.20 -30.54
C VAL A 45 3.58 -1.85 -30.18
N LYS A 46 2.73 -0.91 -29.74
CA LYS A 46 3.12 0.39 -29.20
C LYS A 46 2.99 0.41 -27.69
N ASP A 47 3.79 1.22 -27.05
CA ASP A 47 3.68 1.43 -25.59
C ASP A 47 2.52 2.38 -25.25
N HIS A 48 2.23 2.48 -23.95
CA HIS A 48 1.14 3.31 -23.44
C HIS A 48 1.32 4.82 -23.70
N VAL A 49 2.56 5.30 -23.85
CA VAL A 49 2.83 6.71 -24.17
C VAL A 49 2.41 7.02 -25.60
N ASP A 50 2.85 6.18 -26.55
CA ASP A 50 2.53 6.37 -27.98
C ASP A 50 1.03 6.18 -28.26
N LEU A 51 0.37 5.25 -27.53
CA LEU A 51 -1.08 5.05 -27.63
C LEU A 51 -1.88 6.14 -26.92
N GLY A 52 -1.40 6.60 -25.77
CA GLY A 52 -2.13 7.52 -24.90
C GLY A 52 -2.00 8.97 -25.30
N ALA A 53 -0.89 9.39 -25.90
CA ALA A 53 -0.67 10.78 -26.28
C ALA A 53 -1.82 11.37 -27.15
N PRO A 54 -2.27 10.72 -28.23
CA PRO A 54 -3.39 11.22 -29.02
C PRO A 54 -4.74 11.14 -28.29
N LEU A 55 -4.84 10.36 -27.22
CA LEU A 55 -6.05 10.17 -26.43
C LEU A 55 -6.13 11.09 -25.19
N GLY A 56 -5.06 11.86 -24.90
CA GLY A 56 -5.05 12.81 -23.80
C GLY A 56 -4.10 12.49 -22.65
N LEU A 57 -3.11 11.62 -22.87
CA LEU A 57 -2.00 11.40 -21.94
C LEU A 57 -0.95 12.49 -22.18
N ASP A 58 -0.81 13.46 -21.26
CA ASP A 58 -0.03 14.69 -21.47
C ASP A 58 1.05 14.86 -20.41
N PHE A 59 2.27 14.47 -20.75
CA PHE A 59 3.44 14.60 -19.89
C PHE A 59 4.08 16.00 -19.99
N GLU A 60 3.94 16.69 -21.14
CA GLU A 60 4.52 18.03 -21.36
C GLU A 60 3.86 19.07 -20.44
N SER A 61 2.52 19.08 -20.39
CA SER A 61 1.79 19.96 -19.49
C SER A 61 2.09 19.64 -18.02
N ALA A 62 2.22 18.36 -17.66
CA ALA A 62 2.57 17.96 -16.31
C ALA A 62 3.98 18.42 -15.91
N ALA A 63 4.95 18.28 -16.82
CA ALA A 63 6.31 18.74 -16.61
C ALA A 63 6.37 20.26 -16.37
N LYS A 64 5.55 21.05 -17.09
CA LYS A 64 5.42 22.47 -16.88
C LYS A 64 4.82 22.85 -15.51
N ILE A 65 3.86 22.03 -15.02
CA ILE A 65 3.14 22.28 -13.76
C ILE A 65 3.98 21.87 -12.55
N SER A 66 4.58 20.67 -12.60
CA SER A 66 5.17 20.03 -11.42
C SER A 66 6.56 19.41 -11.66
N GLY A 67 6.96 19.18 -12.91
CA GLY A 67 8.22 18.53 -13.24
C GLY A 67 8.03 17.14 -13.88
N SER A 68 9.13 16.37 -13.92
CA SER A 68 9.12 14.98 -14.42
C SER A 68 8.34 14.06 -13.49
N ARG A 69 7.95 12.88 -14.00
CA ARG A 69 7.22 11.84 -13.24
C ARG A 69 5.85 12.29 -12.72
N PHE A 70 5.22 13.21 -13.44
CA PHE A 70 3.82 13.58 -13.31
C PHE A 70 3.13 13.45 -14.67
N VAL A 71 1.82 13.32 -14.66
CA VAL A 71 1.01 13.22 -15.87
C VAL A 71 -0.27 14.02 -15.72
N VAL A 72 -0.70 14.66 -16.82
CA VAL A 72 -2.05 15.22 -16.95
C VAL A 72 -2.86 14.28 -17.82
N LEU A 73 -3.98 13.83 -17.32
CA LEU A 73 -4.94 13.01 -18.06
C LEU A 73 -6.06 13.87 -18.62
N LYS A 74 -6.35 13.80 -19.93
CA LYS A 74 -7.38 14.58 -20.59
C LYS A 74 -8.40 13.67 -21.28
N GLY A 75 -9.64 14.15 -21.39
CA GLY A 75 -10.69 13.53 -22.18
C GLY A 75 -10.90 12.04 -21.94
N PRO A 76 -10.76 11.19 -22.98
CA PRO A 76 -11.00 9.75 -22.87
C PRO A 76 -10.14 9.05 -21.82
N VAL A 77 -8.86 9.41 -21.69
CA VAL A 77 -7.95 8.79 -20.72
C VAL A 77 -8.35 9.16 -19.29
N ALA A 78 -8.71 10.41 -19.03
CA ALA A 78 -9.21 10.83 -17.72
C ALA A 78 -10.52 10.09 -17.34
N ARG A 79 -11.40 9.87 -18.34
CA ARG A 79 -12.62 9.09 -18.14
C ARG A 79 -12.31 7.62 -17.82
N LEU A 80 -11.38 7.00 -18.55
CA LEU A 80 -10.94 5.62 -18.32
C LEU A 80 -10.35 5.46 -16.92
N HIS A 81 -9.47 6.36 -16.52
CA HIS A 81 -8.86 6.38 -15.18
C HIS A 81 -9.94 6.35 -14.07
N ARG A 82 -10.91 7.28 -14.15
CA ARG A 82 -12.01 7.31 -13.18
C ARG A 82 -12.89 6.06 -13.24
N ALA A 83 -13.15 5.53 -14.44
CA ALA A 83 -13.96 4.32 -14.60
C ALA A 83 -13.28 3.08 -13.99
N LEU A 84 -11.95 2.95 -14.11
CA LEU A 84 -11.19 1.87 -13.49
C LEU A 84 -11.22 1.95 -11.97
N ALA A 85 -11.02 3.15 -11.40
CA ALA A 85 -11.11 3.34 -9.95
C ALA A 85 -12.50 2.99 -9.42
N GLN A 86 -13.56 3.50 -10.07
CA GLN A 86 -14.94 3.19 -9.71
C GLN A 86 -15.25 1.69 -9.81
N PHE A 87 -14.82 1.05 -10.89
CA PHE A 87 -14.99 -0.40 -11.09
C PHE A 87 -14.36 -1.21 -9.95
N MET A 88 -13.12 -0.88 -9.53
CA MET A 88 -12.45 -1.58 -8.45
C MET A 88 -13.15 -1.37 -7.10
N ILE A 89 -13.57 -0.14 -6.78
CA ILE A 89 -14.31 0.15 -5.56
C ILE A 89 -15.64 -0.61 -5.53
N ASP A 90 -16.43 -0.54 -6.61
CA ASP A 90 -17.73 -1.22 -6.71
C ASP A 90 -17.57 -2.75 -6.59
N LEU A 91 -16.53 -3.32 -7.22
CA LEU A 91 -16.24 -4.74 -7.11
C LEU A 91 -15.99 -5.15 -5.64
N HIS A 92 -15.12 -4.43 -4.96
CA HIS A 92 -14.70 -4.82 -3.62
C HIS A 92 -15.79 -4.57 -2.57
N THR A 93 -16.58 -3.50 -2.70
CA THR A 93 -17.67 -3.20 -1.78
C THR A 93 -18.86 -4.13 -1.99
N THR A 94 -19.21 -4.50 -3.24
CA THR A 94 -20.40 -5.28 -3.54
C THR A 94 -20.19 -6.80 -3.52
N GLN A 95 -19.00 -7.28 -3.88
CA GLN A 95 -18.72 -8.71 -4.01
C GLN A 95 -17.80 -9.27 -2.93
N HIS A 96 -16.92 -8.44 -2.35
CA HIS A 96 -15.91 -8.88 -1.40
C HIS A 96 -16.14 -8.37 0.02
N SER A 97 -17.26 -7.64 0.25
CA SER A 97 -17.68 -7.14 1.56
C SER A 97 -16.68 -6.19 2.23
N TYR A 98 -15.97 -5.38 1.45
CA TYR A 98 -15.14 -4.30 1.99
C TYR A 98 -16.00 -3.06 2.27
N GLU A 99 -15.73 -2.39 3.37
CA GLU A 99 -16.25 -1.05 3.65
C GLU A 99 -15.40 0.00 2.95
N GLU A 100 -16.04 0.88 2.16
CA GLU A 100 -15.36 1.98 1.49
C GLU A 100 -15.03 3.10 2.47
N LEU A 101 -13.79 3.57 2.43
CA LEU A 101 -13.30 4.66 3.26
C LEU A 101 -12.83 5.85 2.42
N TYR A 102 -13.17 7.05 2.90
CA TYR A 102 -12.52 8.28 2.48
C TYR A 102 -11.60 8.77 3.59
N VAL A 103 -10.30 8.84 3.33
CA VAL A 103 -9.25 9.08 4.34
C VAL A 103 -8.46 10.35 4.04
N PRO A 104 -7.82 10.98 5.06
CA PRO A 104 -6.90 12.09 4.85
C PRO A 104 -5.70 11.68 4.00
N LEU A 105 -5.34 12.55 3.04
CA LEU A 105 -4.16 12.36 2.17
C LEU A 105 -2.88 12.88 2.80
N MET A 106 -2.99 13.63 3.88
CA MET A 106 -1.87 14.19 4.64
C MET A 106 -1.99 13.72 6.09
N VAL A 107 -0.95 13.04 6.58
CA VAL A 107 -0.95 12.40 7.89
C VAL A 107 0.22 12.91 8.75
N ASN A 108 0.10 12.72 10.07
CA ASN A 108 1.16 13.07 11.01
C ASN A 108 2.27 11.99 11.05
N ALA A 109 3.40 12.34 11.67
CA ALA A 109 4.54 11.43 11.81
C ALA A 109 4.21 10.15 12.61
N ALA A 110 3.26 10.21 13.56
CA ALA A 110 2.86 9.05 14.34
C ALA A 110 2.19 7.98 13.45
N SER A 111 1.36 8.41 12.50
CA SER A 111 0.75 7.49 11.52
C SER A 111 1.79 6.82 10.61
N MET A 112 2.80 7.57 10.15
CA MET A 112 3.91 7.02 9.35
C MET A 112 4.77 6.03 10.14
N ARG A 113 4.98 6.27 11.45
CA ARG A 113 5.67 5.32 12.33
C ARG A 113 4.85 4.06 12.57
N GLY A 114 3.55 4.21 12.73
CA GLY A 114 2.64 3.09 12.96
C GLY A 114 2.71 2.02 11.86
N THR A 115 2.82 2.43 10.62
CA THR A 115 2.91 1.53 9.47
C THR A 115 4.35 1.28 8.98
N GLY A 116 5.37 1.86 9.63
CA GLY A 116 6.78 1.54 9.42
C GLY A 116 7.50 2.33 8.33
N GLN A 117 6.88 3.39 7.77
CA GLN A 117 7.56 4.27 6.82
C GLN A 117 8.60 5.16 7.51
N LEU A 118 8.32 5.60 8.73
CA LEU A 118 9.29 6.31 9.56
C LEU A 118 9.86 5.40 10.65
N PRO A 119 11.12 5.63 11.04
CA PRO A 119 12.06 6.68 10.57
C PRO A 119 12.78 6.36 9.25
N LYS A 120 12.89 5.09 8.87
CA LYS A 120 13.84 4.55 7.90
C LYS A 120 13.67 5.08 6.48
N PHE A 121 12.44 5.33 6.03
CA PHE A 121 12.12 5.67 4.64
C PHE A 121 11.67 7.14 4.47
N GLU A 122 12.11 8.04 5.35
CA GLU A 122 11.71 9.45 5.27
C GLU A 122 12.10 10.11 3.93
N GLU A 123 13.19 9.68 3.29
CA GLU A 123 13.65 10.20 1.99
C GLU A 123 12.68 9.89 0.84
N ASP A 124 11.89 8.82 0.97
CA ASP A 124 10.87 8.44 -0.01
C ASP A 124 9.53 9.17 0.18
N LEU A 125 9.41 10.01 1.21
CA LEU A 125 8.18 10.72 1.54
C LEU A 125 8.23 12.18 1.13
N PHE A 126 7.06 12.72 0.72
CA PHE A 126 6.85 14.16 0.62
C PHE A 126 6.49 14.73 1.99
N LYS A 127 7.42 15.45 2.59
CA LYS A 127 7.30 16.06 3.92
C LYS A 127 6.75 17.49 3.79
N VAL A 128 5.74 17.81 4.59
CA VAL A 128 5.08 19.11 4.62
C VAL A 128 5.25 19.73 6.01
N PRO A 129 6.22 20.62 6.22
CA PRO A 129 6.42 21.28 7.50
C PRO A 129 5.31 22.33 7.74
N ARG A 130 4.72 22.33 8.93
CA ARG A 130 3.73 23.31 9.38
C ARG A 130 4.27 24.06 10.58
N GLN A 131 4.31 25.38 10.49
CA GLN A 131 4.61 26.22 11.65
C GLN A 131 3.35 26.34 12.53
N MET A 132 3.48 25.91 13.78
CA MET A 132 2.46 26.10 14.81
C MET A 132 2.78 27.39 15.54
N GLY A 133 1.94 28.43 15.38
CA GLY A 133 2.06 29.65 16.18
C GLY A 133 1.74 29.37 17.64
N GLY A 134 2.52 29.91 18.59
CA GLY A 134 2.11 29.95 19.98
C GLY A 134 0.82 30.77 20.13
N GLU A 135 -0.14 30.29 20.90
CA GLU A 135 -1.45 30.94 21.10
C GLU A 135 -1.38 32.37 21.62
N ASP A 136 -0.21 32.82 22.12
CA ASP A 136 0.00 34.16 22.74
C ASP A 136 1.14 34.97 22.10
N GLY A 137 1.66 34.61 20.93
CA GLY A 137 2.68 35.41 20.21
C GLY A 137 4.05 35.49 20.87
N ALA A 138 4.31 34.77 21.96
CA ALA A 138 5.54 34.82 22.75
C ALA A 138 6.32 33.48 22.85
N GLY A 139 5.85 32.41 22.19
CA GLY A 139 6.53 31.10 22.16
C GLY A 139 7.35 30.90 20.90
N GLU A 140 8.46 30.17 20.99
CA GLU A 140 9.18 29.70 19.79
C GLU A 140 8.23 28.91 18.89
N ALA A 141 8.19 29.25 17.58
CA ALA A 141 7.36 28.58 16.61
C ALA A 141 7.77 27.11 16.52
N LYS A 142 6.90 26.21 16.97
CA LYS A 142 7.12 24.78 16.88
C LYS A 142 6.78 24.31 15.47
N VAL A 143 7.70 23.61 14.83
CA VAL A 143 7.47 22.99 13.52
C VAL A 143 6.92 21.59 13.72
N GLU A 144 5.73 21.33 13.21
CA GLU A 144 5.14 20.00 13.11
C GLU A 144 5.27 19.50 11.65
N ASN A 145 5.69 18.25 11.48
CA ASN A 145 5.83 17.66 10.17
C ASN A 145 4.62 16.79 9.84
N PHE A 146 3.98 17.10 8.73
CA PHE A 146 3.02 16.24 8.06
C PHE A 146 3.67 15.60 6.82
N TYR A 147 3.04 14.55 6.30
CA TYR A 147 3.51 13.81 5.15
C TYR A 147 2.35 13.51 4.22
N LEU A 148 2.55 13.67 2.91
CA LEU A 148 1.63 13.14 1.92
C LEU A 148 1.73 11.62 1.92
N ILE A 149 0.59 10.92 1.85
CA ILE A 149 0.55 9.46 1.96
C ILE A 149 1.21 8.78 0.75
N PRO A 150 2.13 7.82 0.94
CA PRO A 150 2.67 7.00 -0.14
C PRO A 150 1.72 5.86 -0.54
N THR A 151 0.70 5.60 0.28
CA THR A 151 -0.30 4.55 0.17
C THR A 151 -1.46 4.83 1.14
N ALA A 152 -2.68 4.47 0.77
CA ALA A 152 -3.82 4.55 1.69
C ALA A 152 -3.71 3.57 2.88
N GLU A 153 -2.84 2.56 2.80
CA GLU A 153 -2.50 1.69 3.92
C GLU A 153 -2.22 2.51 5.19
N VAL A 154 -1.47 3.62 5.08
CA VAL A 154 -1.09 4.44 6.23
C VAL A 154 -2.31 4.98 7.00
N PRO A 155 -3.20 5.80 6.42
CA PRO A 155 -4.36 6.29 7.15
C PRO A 155 -5.36 5.20 7.52
N VAL A 156 -5.59 4.22 6.65
CA VAL A 156 -6.58 3.15 6.87
C VAL A 156 -6.16 2.26 8.04
N THR A 157 -4.92 1.77 8.06
CA THR A 157 -4.44 0.90 9.15
C THR A 157 -4.39 1.65 10.49
N ASN A 158 -4.10 2.96 10.48
CA ASN A 158 -4.09 3.79 11.69
C ASN A 158 -5.48 4.06 12.30
N LEU A 159 -6.58 3.63 11.68
CA LEU A 159 -7.91 3.69 12.31
C LEU A 159 -7.98 2.87 13.61
N VAL A 160 -7.18 1.81 13.70
CA VAL A 160 -7.10 0.97 14.91
C VAL A 160 -5.91 1.32 15.82
N ARG A 161 -5.20 2.44 15.57
CA ARG A 161 -4.12 2.89 16.43
C ARG A 161 -4.63 3.24 17.81
N ASP A 162 -3.93 2.77 18.87
CA ASP A 162 -4.28 2.94 20.28
C ASP A 162 -5.70 2.44 20.63
N THR A 163 -6.20 1.47 19.85
CA THR A 163 -7.55 0.92 19.98
C THR A 163 -7.51 -0.53 20.44
N ILE A 164 -8.51 -0.94 21.22
CA ILE A 164 -8.81 -2.34 21.54
C ILE A 164 -10.09 -2.69 20.80
N THR A 165 -9.96 -3.48 19.72
CA THR A 165 -11.08 -3.94 18.91
C THR A 165 -11.71 -5.17 19.54
N ALA A 166 -13.04 -5.29 19.52
CA ALA A 166 -13.69 -6.51 19.98
C ALA A 166 -13.41 -7.66 19.01
N ALA A 167 -13.14 -8.86 19.54
CA ALA A 167 -12.76 -10.01 18.71
C ALA A 167 -13.83 -10.43 17.68
N GLU A 168 -15.10 -10.17 17.98
CA GLU A 168 -16.25 -10.44 17.10
C GLU A 168 -16.37 -9.45 15.93
N GLU A 169 -15.72 -8.30 16.00
CA GLU A 169 -15.67 -7.33 14.90
C GLU A 169 -14.62 -7.70 13.84
N LEU A 170 -13.68 -8.59 14.18
CA LEU A 170 -12.62 -9.00 13.27
C LEU A 170 -13.06 -10.18 12.35
N PRO A 171 -12.64 -10.19 11.09
CA PRO A 171 -11.75 -9.21 10.44
C PRO A 171 -12.49 -7.94 10.01
N LEU A 172 -11.85 -6.77 10.19
CA LEU A 172 -12.27 -5.53 9.53
C LEU A 172 -11.69 -5.52 8.11
N LYS A 173 -12.54 -5.18 7.13
CA LYS A 173 -12.15 -5.15 5.71
C LYS A 173 -12.46 -3.78 5.12
N PHE A 174 -11.42 -3.05 4.73
CA PHE A 174 -11.52 -1.69 4.22
C PHE A 174 -10.96 -1.56 2.82
N VAL A 175 -11.61 -0.72 2.01
CA VAL A 175 -11.12 -0.32 0.69
C VAL A 175 -11.10 1.21 0.59
N ALA A 176 -10.04 1.76 0.03
CA ALA A 176 -9.91 3.19 -0.20
C ALA A 176 -9.27 3.47 -1.56
N HIS A 177 -9.82 4.42 -2.32
CA HIS A 177 -9.21 4.97 -3.52
C HIS A 177 -8.58 6.32 -3.19
N THR A 178 -7.27 6.44 -3.37
CA THR A 178 -6.56 7.68 -3.05
C THR A 178 -5.45 7.99 -4.06
N PRO A 179 -5.15 9.30 -4.29
CA PRO A 179 -3.83 9.70 -4.72
C PRO A 179 -2.77 9.22 -3.70
N CYS A 180 -1.62 8.80 -4.22
CA CYS A 180 -0.46 8.39 -3.46
C CYS A 180 0.76 9.16 -3.95
N PHE A 181 1.70 9.43 -3.04
CA PHE A 181 2.83 10.31 -3.31
C PHE A 181 4.14 9.65 -2.87
N ARG A 182 5.09 9.50 -3.81
CA ARG A 182 6.42 8.92 -3.52
C ARG A 182 7.51 9.79 -4.14
N SER A 183 8.54 10.13 -3.40
CA SER A 183 9.67 10.91 -3.92
C SER A 183 10.57 10.09 -4.83
N GLU A 184 10.46 8.75 -4.80
CA GLU A 184 11.22 7.84 -5.66
C GLU A 184 12.74 8.04 -5.57
N ALA A 185 13.25 8.34 -4.37
CA ALA A 185 14.64 8.72 -4.13
C ALA A 185 15.66 7.67 -4.63
N GLY A 186 15.33 6.38 -4.52
CA GLY A 186 16.19 5.27 -4.94
C GLY A 186 16.06 4.84 -6.41
N SER A 187 15.20 5.51 -7.21
CA SER A 187 14.83 5.03 -8.56
C SER A 187 15.41 5.86 -9.71
N TYR A 188 16.54 6.52 -9.48
CA TYR A 188 17.17 7.37 -10.49
C TYR A 188 17.47 6.59 -11.80
N GLY A 189 16.96 7.11 -12.93
CA GLY A 189 17.16 6.51 -14.25
C GLY A 189 16.29 5.30 -14.59
N ARG A 190 15.46 4.78 -13.66
CA ARG A 190 14.53 3.68 -13.93
C ARG A 190 13.16 4.19 -14.39
N ASP A 191 12.57 3.52 -15.39
CA ASP A 191 11.21 3.79 -15.90
C ASP A 191 10.87 5.28 -16.05
N VAL A 192 11.80 6.06 -16.61
CA VAL A 192 11.68 7.52 -16.76
C VAL A 192 10.64 7.94 -17.80
N ARG A 193 10.26 7.04 -18.72
CA ARG A 193 9.25 7.30 -19.75
C ARG A 193 7.90 6.68 -19.35
N GLY A 194 6.86 7.49 -19.41
CA GLY A 194 5.48 7.03 -19.23
C GLY A 194 5.01 7.05 -17.78
N MET A 195 4.03 6.18 -17.47
CA MET A 195 3.29 6.17 -16.21
C MET A 195 3.74 5.08 -15.22
N ILE A 196 4.74 4.27 -15.55
CA ILE A 196 5.11 3.10 -14.72
C ILE A 196 5.64 3.56 -13.35
N ARG A 197 6.34 4.70 -13.31
CA ARG A 197 6.91 5.23 -12.07
C ARG A 197 6.67 6.74 -11.97
N GLN A 198 5.78 7.13 -11.06
CA GLN A 198 5.30 8.49 -10.91
C GLN A 198 5.47 8.96 -9.46
N HIS A 199 5.70 10.28 -9.27
CA HIS A 199 5.67 10.93 -7.95
C HIS A 199 4.25 11.01 -7.37
N GLN A 200 3.24 11.09 -8.24
CA GLN A 200 1.83 11.03 -7.89
C GLN A 200 1.14 10.00 -8.77
N PHE A 201 0.41 9.09 -8.14
CA PHE A 201 -0.38 8.06 -8.81
C PHE A 201 -1.63 7.75 -7.99
N GLU A 202 -2.57 7.03 -8.57
CA GLU A 202 -3.79 6.60 -7.88
C GLU A 202 -3.71 5.12 -7.53
N LYS A 203 -4.26 4.75 -6.38
CA LYS A 203 -4.31 3.36 -5.92
C LYS A 203 -5.64 3.06 -5.23
N VAL A 204 -6.24 1.92 -5.57
CA VAL A 204 -7.32 1.31 -4.79
C VAL A 204 -6.67 0.32 -3.84
N GLU A 205 -6.73 0.63 -2.56
CA GLU A 205 -6.07 -0.11 -1.49
C GLU A 205 -7.04 -0.99 -0.75
N LEU A 206 -6.67 -2.24 -0.51
CA LEU A 206 -7.38 -3.18 0.34
C LEU A 206 -6.62 -3.38 1.65
N VAL A 207 -7.28 -3.20 2.78
CA VAL A 207 -6.68 -3.44 4.10
C VAL A 207 -7.60 -4.36 4.89
N GLN A 208 -7.01 -5.38 5.51
CA GLN A 208 -7.71 -6.24 6.45
C GLN A 208 -7.01 -6.20 7.81
N ILE A 209 -7.78 -5.96 8.87
CA ILE A 209 -7.33 -6.06 10.26
C ILE A 209 -7.88 -7.39 10.79
N ALA A 210 -6.98 -8.28 11.18
CA ALA A 210 -7.32 -9.68 11.43
C ALA A 210 -6.75 -10.19 12.76
N LYS A 211 -7.30 -11.30 13.25
CA LYS A 211 -6.67 -12.09 14.30
C LYS A 211 -5.40 -12.77 13.74
N PRO A 212 -4.35 -12.93 14.56
CA PRO A 212 -3.09 -13.55 14.09
C PRO A 212 -3.29 -14.91 13.43
N GLU A 213 -4.13 -15.77 14.02
CA GLU A 213 -4.40 -17.13 13.54
C GLU A 213 -5.10 -17.20 12.17
N GLU A 214 -5.78 -16.12 11.77
CA GLU A 214 -6.51 -16.04 10.49
C GLU A 214 -5.68 -15.31 9.41
N SER A 215 -4.61 -14.62 9.78
CA SER A 215 -3.92 -13.65 8.92
C SER A 215 -3.35 -14.24 7.64
N MET A 216 -2.83 -15.47 7.68
CA MET A 216 -2.30 -16.13 6.46
C MET A 216 -3.41 -16.55 5.49
N GLN A 217 -4.56 -17.03 6.01
CA GLN A 217 -5.73 -17.33 5.18
C GLN A 217 -6.29 -16.05 4.54
N LEU A 218 -6.34 -14.97 5.29
CA LEU A 218 -6.84 -13.68 4.82
C LEU A 218 -5.88 -13.02 3.79
N LEU A 219 -4.56 -13.30 3.86
CA LEU A 219 -3.65 -12.92 2.79
C LEU A 219 -3.99 -13.59 1.46
N GLU A 220 -4.28 -14.90 1.48
CA GLU A 220 -4.70 -15.63 0.25
C GLU A 220 -6.04 -15.08 -0.28
N GLU A 221 -6.99 -14.80 0.60
CA GLU A 221 -8.28 -14.21 0.25
C GLU A 221 -8.09 -12.82 -0.37
N LEU A 222 -7.37 -11.91 0.30
CA LEU A 222 -7.08 -10.56 -0.18
C LEU A 222 -6.38 -10.58 -1.55
N THR A 223 -5.39 -11.47 -1.70
CA THR A 223 -4.70 -11.64 -2.98
C THR A 223 -5.66 -12.12 -4.08
N SER A 224 -6.59 -13.04 -3.77
CA SER A 224 -7.60 -13.49 -4.73
C SER A 224 -8.56 -12.38 -5.15
N HIS A 225 -8.87 -11.44 -4.25
CA HIS A 225 -9.67 -10.26 -4.56
C HIS A 225 -8.93 -9.31 -5.52
N ALA A 226 -7.63 -9.12 -5.33
CA ALA A 226 -6.80 -8.34 -6.26
C ALA A 226 -6.66 -9.04 -7.63
N GLU A 227 -6.45 -10.37 -7.65
CA GLU A 227 -6.45 -11.18 -8.88
C GLU A 227 -7.77 -11.02 -9.66
N LYS A 228 -8.90 -10.95 -8.96
CA LYS A 228 -10.23 -10.82 -9.59
C LYS A 228 -10.39 -9.56 -10.44
N VAL A 229 -9.76 -8.46 -10.05
CA VAL A 229 -9.72 -7.23 -10.86
C VAL A 229 -9.08 -7.51 -12.23
N LEU A 230 -7.92 -8.17 -12.23
CA LEU A 230 -7.19 -8.49 -13.47
C LEU A 230 -7.93 -9.49 -14.33
N GLU A 231 -8.57 -10.49 -13.73
CA GLU A 231 -9.40 -11.49 -14.42
C GLU A 231 -10.59 -10.84 -15.13
N LEU A 232 -11.32 -9.92 -14.45
CA LEU A 232 -12.45 -9.23 -15.04
C LEU A 232 -12.06 -8.21 -16.11
N LEU A 233 -10.83 -7.69 -16.05
CA LEU A 233 -10.25 -6.86 -17.11
C LEU A 233 -9.61 -7.68 -18.23
N GLU A 234 -9.62 -9.02 -18.12
CA GLU A 234 -9.00 -9.95 -19.07
C GLU A 234 -7.51 -9.68 -19.32
N LEU A 235 -6.80 -9.24 -18.29
CA LEU A 235 -5.38 -8.95 -18.34
C LEU A 235 -4.56 -10.17 -17.90
N PRO A 236 -3.72 -10.74 -18.80
CA PRO A 236 -2.84 -11.85 -18.43
C PRO A 236 -1.86 -11.41 -17.33
N TYR A 237 -1.78 -12.21 -16.25
CA TYR A 237 -0.91 -11.91 -15.12
C TYR A 237 -0.21 -13.16 -14.59
N ARG A 238 0.81 -12.95 -13.79
CA ARG A 238 1.39 -13.96 -12.91
C ARG A 238 1.36 -13.48 -11.45
N LYS A 239 1.25 -14.43 -10.52
CA LYS A 239 1.43 -14.20 -9.07
C LYS A 239 2.78 -14.76 -8.69
N VAL A 240 3.60 -13.95 -8.04
CA VAL A 240 4.91 -14.34 -7.53
C VAL A 240 4.95 -14.20 -6.01
N LEU A 241 5.54 -15.19 -5.33
CA LEU A 241 5.89 -15.10 -3.93
C LEU A 241 7.29 -14.48 -3.83
N LEU A 242 7.37 -13.33 -3.18
CA LEU A 242 8.64 -12.62 -3.03
C LEU A 242 9.61 -13.38 -2.14
N CYS A 243 10.89 -13.35 -2.49
CA CYS A 243 11.96 -13.89 -1.67
C CYS A 243 12.40 -12.90 -0.57
N THR A 244 13.20 -13.37 0.36
CA THR A 244 13.67 -12.57 1.51
C THR A 244 14.40 -11.28 1.12
N GLY A 245 15.05 -11.22 -0.04
CA GLY A 245 15.78 -10.05 -0.52
C GLY A 245 14.94 -9.01 -1.26
N ASP A 246 13.69 -9.36 -1.62
CA ASP A 246 12.78 -8.49 -2.36
C ASP A 246 11.54 -8.08 -1.54
N MET A 247 11.31 -8.70 -0.40
CA MET A 247 10.19 -8.36 0.49
C MET A 247 10.33 -6.98 1.13
N GLY A 248 9.20 -6.31 1.32
CA GLY A 248 9.11 -5.06 2.07
C GLY A 248 9.52 -5.23 3.55
N PHE A 249 10.06 -4.16 4.13
CA PHE A 249 10.62 -4.11 5.50
C PHE A 249 9.66 -4.62 6.59
N GLY A 250 8.36 -4.34 6.46
CA GLY A 250 7.35 -4.68 7.46
C GLY A 250 6.65 -6.02 7.21
N SER A 251 6.85 -6.67 6.06
CA SER A 251 6.09 -7.86 5.69
C SER A 251 6.73 -9.15 6.21
N THR A 252 5.89 -10.12 6.55
CA THR A 252 6.32 -11.49 6.83
C THR A 252 6.15 -12.40 5.60
N LYS A 253 5.21 -12.08 4.70
CA LYS A 253 4.98 -12.77 3.43
C LYS A 253 4.30 -11.84 2.44
N THR A 254 4.76 -11.82 1.19
CA THR A 254 4.24 -10.95 0.14
C THR A 254 4.03 -11.71 -1.15
N TYR A 255 2.88 -11.48 -1.78
CA TYR A 255 2.60 -11.84 -3.16
C TYR A 255 2.53 -10.58 -4.01
N ASP A 256 3.26 -10.55 -5.12
CA ASP A 256 3.06 -9.57 -6.17
C ASP A 256 2.24 -10.15 -7.32
N LEU A 257 1.35 -9.33 -7.85
CA LEU A 257 0.65 -9.58 -9.10
C LEU A 257 1.32 -8.75 -10.18
N GLU A 258 1.80 -9.42 -11.22
CA GLU A 258 2.48 -8.78 -12.32
C GLU A 258 1.68 -9.00 -13.61
N VAL A 259 1.33 -7.91 -14.30
CA VAL A 259 0.62 -7.96 -15.58
C VAL A 259 1.59 -7.99 -16.75
N TRP A 260 1.19 -8.68 -17.82
CA TRP A 260 1.97 -8.70 -19.05
C TRP A 260 1.91 -7.35 -19.78
N ILE A 261 3.06 -6.78 -20.07
CA ILE A 261 3.20 -5.55 -20.88
C ILE A 261 3.73 -5.90 -22.27
N PRO A 262 2.88 -5.94 -23.30
CA PRO A 262 3.28 -6.38 -24.64
C PRO A 262 4.45 -5.60 -25.24
N SER A 263 4.48 -4.28 -25.04
CA SER A 263 5.55 -3.41 -25.58
C SER A 263 6.92 -3.66 -24.95
N GLN A 264 6.97 -4.23 -23.75
CA GLN A 264 8.20 -4.57 -23.04
C GLN A 264 8.55 -6.06 -23.13
N ASN A 265 7.60 -6.88 -23.63
CA ASN A 265 7.70 -8.34 -23.62
C ASN A 265 8.06 -8.88 -22.22
N ALA A 266 7.43 -8.31 -21.17
CA ALA A 266 7.74 -8.61 -19.78
C ALA A 266 6.50 -8.46 -18.89
N TYR A 267 6.52 -9.16 -17.77
CA TYR A 267 5.59 -8.93 -16.67
C TYR A 267 6.05 -7.72 -15.82
N ARG A 268 5.11 -6.93 -15.33
CA ARG A 268 5.35 -5.78 -14.47
C ARG A 268 4.39 -5.79 -13.28
N GLU A 269 4.89 -5.51 -12.10
CA GLU A 269 4.10 -5.38 -10.88
C GLU A 269 2.98 -4.34 -11.04
N ILE A 270 1.77 -4.74 -10.67
CA ILE A 270 0.60 -3.86 -10.61
C ILE A 270 -0.04 -3.85 -9.22
N SER A 271 0.21 -4.87 -8.40
CA SER A 271 -0.34 -5.00 -7.05
C SER A 271 0.61 -5.82 -6.19
N SER A 272 0.75 -5.42 -4.92
CA SER A 272 1.51 -6.13 -3.90
C SER A 272 0.62 -6.40 -2.70
N CYS A 273 0.52 -7.66 -2.28
CA CYS A 273 -0.34 -8.13 -1.20
C CYS A 273 0.50 -8.74 -0.09
N SER A 274 0.51 -8.11 1.08
CA SER A 274 1.42 -8.46 2.17
C SER A 274 0.70 -8.81 3.46
N ASN A 275 1.23 -9.79 4.18
CA ASN A 275 0.93 -10.03 5.58
C ASN A 275 2.03 -9.38 6.43
N MET A 276 1.65 -8.51 7.35
CA MET A 276 2.57 -7.80 8.25
C MET A 276 2.73 -8.51 9.60
N GLY A 277 1.98 -9.59 9.85
CA GLY A 277 1.90 -10.18 11.18
C GLY A 277 1.46 -9.14 12.20
N ASP A 278 2.15 -9.08 13.34
CA ASP A 278 1.91 -8.10 14.39
C ASP A 278 2.82 -6.85 14.30
N PHE A 279 3.65 -6.75 13.25
CA PHE A 279 4.66 -5.70 13.11
C PHE A 279 4.10 -4.29 13.19
N GLN A 280 3.04 -4.01 12.45
CA GLN A 280 2.36 -2.72 12.47
C GLN A 280 1.48 -2.58 13.72
N ALA A 281 0.79 -3.62 14.13
CA ALA A 281 -0.07 -3.62 15.33
C ALA A 281 0.73 -3.26 16.61
N ARG A 282 1.93 -3.81 16.78
CA ARG A 282 2.82 -3.45 17.89
C ARG A 282 3.24 -1.98 17.87
N ARG A 283 3.59 -1.45 16.69
CA ARG A 283 3.97 -0.03 16.52
C ARG A 283 2.82 0.93 16.78
N MET A 284 1.61 0.52 16.43
CA MET A 284 0.40 1.33 16.61
C MET A 284 -0.33 1.09 17.94
N GLN A 285 0.13 0.12 18.76
CA GLN A 285 -0.59 -0.32 19.96
C GLN A 285 -2.04 -0.76 19.64
N ALA A 286 -2.25 -1.32 18.43
CA ALA A 286 -3.50 -1.93 18.05
C ALA A 286 -3.64 -3.30 18.72
N ARG A 287 -4.77 -3.56 19.36
CA ARG A 287 -5.04 -4.77 20.15
C ARG A 287 -6.46 -5.24 19.89
N TYR A 288 -6.74 -6.48 20.22
CA TYR A 288 -8.11 -6.97 20.32
C TYR A 288 -8.32 -7.70 21.64
N CYS A 289 -9.56 -7.77 22.10
CA CYS A 289 -9.92 -8.51 23.31
C CYS A 289 -10.91 -9.62 23.01
N LEU A 290 -10.78 -10.72 23.73
CA LEU A 290 -11.79 -11.75 23.85
C LEU A 290 -12.73 -11.35 24.99
N LEU A 291 -14.03 -11.36 24.78
CA LEU A 291 -15.06 -10.95 25.78
C LEU A 291 -15.07 -11.81 27.07
N TYR A 292 -14.18 -12.78 27.20
CA TYR A 292 -14.13 -13.72 28.35
C TYR A 292 -13.35 -13.23 29.57
N THR A 293 -12.91 -11.96 29.63
CA THR A 293 -12.17 -11.46 30.78
C THR A 293 -13.02 -10.65 31.75
N SER A 294 -14.36 -10.75 31.72
CA SER A 294 -15.22 -10.13 32.74
C SER A 294 -15.26 -10.85 34.08
N ASP A 295 -14.78 -12.08 34.14
CA ASP A 295 -14.79 -12.87 35.42
C ASP A 295 -13.55 -12.68 36.30
N ALA A 296 -12.53 -11.94 35.81
CA ALA A 296 -11.34 -11.67 36.65
C ALA A 296 -11.52 -10.60 37.73
N ALA A 297 -12.68 -9.90 37.73
CA ALA A 297 -12.99 -8.89 38.73
C ALA A 297 -13.75 -9.47 39.95
N ASP A 298 -14.27 -10.71 39.87
CA ASP A 298 -15.04 -11.31 40.96
C ASP A 298 -14.22 -12.20 41.92
N GLU A 299 -12.90 -12.39 41.68
CA GLU A 299 -12.04 -13.19 42.57
C GLU A 299 -11.33 -12.42 43.67
N GLU A 300 -11.49 -11.07 43.78
CA GLU A 300 -10.84 -10.28 44.85
C GLU A 300 -11.66 -10.13 46.12
N ASP A 301 -12.88 -10.68 46.24
CA ASP A 301 -13.71 -10.57 47.43
C ASP A 301 -13.80 -11.84 48.30
N SER A 302 -12.81 -12.75 48.17
CA SER A 302 -12.77 -13.91 49.09
C SER A 302 -11.37 -14.15 49.66
N VAL A 303 -10.96 -13.26 50.59
CA VAL A 303 -10.02 -13.58 51.69
C VAL A 303 -10.43 -12.83 52.92
#